data_cd09e600071df4bdfcfdbc1fe9e65506
#
_entry.id   cd09e600071df4bdfcfdbc1fe9e65506
#
_cell.length_a   1.000
_cell.length_b   1.000
_cell.length_c   1.000
_cell.angle_alpha   90.00
_cell.angle_beta   90.00
_cell.angle_gamma   90.00
#
_symmetry.space_group_name_H-M   'P 1'
#
loop_
_entity.id
_entity.type
_entity.pdbx_description
1 polymer ?
#
loop_
_entity_poly.entity_id
_entity_poly.type
_entity_poly.pdbx_seq_one_letter_code
_entity_poly.pdbx_strand_id
1 'polypeptide(L)' 'MEKEKKVILEAMKKAWEPVNAWKVVELTWLDRKVVDKVFAELKKEWAIVSPVRCKWEPAK' A
#
# COMPACT_ATOMS: atom_id res chain seq x y z
N MET A 1 11.63 -7.34 -3.59
CA MET A 1 10.72 -6.18 -3.61
C MET A 1 10.64 -5.41 -2.30
N GLU A 2 11.66 -5.51 -1.50
CA GLU A 2 11.70 -4.82 -0.23
C GLU A 2 11.64 -3.30 -0.39
N LYS A 3 12.34 -2.78 -1.39
CA LYS A 3 12.38 -1.35 -1.64
C LYS A 3 10.99 -0.81 -1.97
N GLU A 4 10.26 -1.53 -2.80
CA GLU A 4 8.92 -1.14 -3.19
C GLU A 4 7.95 -1.20 -2.01
N LYS A 5 8.09 -2.23 -1.17
CA LYS A 5 7.27 -2.33 0.04
C LYS A 5 7.46 -1.11 0.93
N LYS A 6 8.70 -0.72 1.12
CA LYS A 6 9.02 0.42 1.98
C LYS A 6 8.44 1.71 1.40
N VAL A 7 8.62 1.91 0.10
CA VAL A 7 8.09 3.10 -0.57
C VAL A 7 6.57 3.17 -0.43
N ILE A 8 5.90 2.05 -0.65
CA ILE A 8 4.44 2.02 -0.57
C ILE A 8 3.96 2.26 0.85
N LEU A 9 4.59 1.62 1.84
CA LEU A 9 4.21 1.84 3.23
C LEU A 9 4.40 3.28 3.65
N GLU A 10 5.49 3.90 3.24
CA GLU A 10 5.73 5.30 3.56
C GLU A 10 4.71 6.21 2.91
N ALA A 11 4.34 5.93 1.66
CA ALA A 11 3.31 6.70 0.98
C ALA A 11 1.98 6.59 1.70
N MET A 12 1.63 5.40 2.14
CA MET A 12 0.39 5.18 2.89
C MET A 12 0.38 5.93 4.21
N LYS A 13 1.52 5.94 4.90
CA LYS A 13 1.66 6.69 6.15
C LYS A 13 1.51 8.19 5.92
N LYS A 14 2.11 8.70 4.85
CA LYS A 14 2.03 10.12 4.53
C LYS A 14 0.64 10.56 4.13
N ALA A 15 -0.15 9.64 3.59
CA ALA A 15 -1.51 9.95 3.16
C ALA A 15 -2.44 10.25 4.33
N TRP A 16 -2.13 9.77 5.54
CA TRP A 16 -2.93 9.99 6.75
C TRP A 16 -4.35 9.45 6.66
N GLU A 17 -4.63 8.61 5.66
CA GLU A 17 -5.96 8.03 5.48
C GLU A 17 -5.82 6.71 4.74
N PRO A 18 -6.80 5.82 4.83
CA PRO A 18 -6.79 4.60 4.04
C PRO A 18 -6.79 4.94 2.55
N VAL A 19 -6.02 4.19 1.78
CA VAL A 19 -5.86 4.43 0.35
C VAL A 19 -6.10 3.15 -0.43
N ASN A 20 -6.51 3.29 -1.69
CA ASN A 20 -6.63 2.15 -2.59
C ASN A 20 -5.35 2.04 -3.44
N ALA A 21 -5.28 1.00 -4.27
CA ALA A 21 -4.10 0.77 -5.08
C ALA A 21 -3.84 1.91 -6.07
N TRP A 22 -4.89 2.49 -6.65
CA TRP A 22 -4.73 3.61 -7.58
C TRP A 22 -4.10 4.81 -6.90
N LYS A 23 -4.53 5.08 -5.68
CA LYS A 23 -3.96 6.20 -4.93
C LYS A 23 -2.47 5.97 -4.66
N VAL A 24 -2.09 4.74 -4.35
CA VAL A 24 -0.70 4.40 -4.14
C VAL A 24 0.10 4.58 -5.43
N VAL A 25 -0.45 4.18 -6.57
CA VAL A 25 0.20 4.42 -7.86
C VAL A 25 0.45 5.91 -8.06
N GLU A 26 -0.54 6.75 -7.78
CA GLU A 26 -0.39 8.19 -7.92
C GLU A 26 0.66 8.77 -6.98
N LEU A 27 0.75 8.24 -5.78
CA LEU A 27 1.69 8.75 -4.77
C LEU A 27 3.12 8.29 -5.02
N THR A 28 3.30 7.11 -5.58
CA THR A 28 4.62 6.51 -5.71
C THR A 28 5.14 6.45 -7.13
N TRP A 29 4.26 6.61 -8.12
CA TRP A 29 4.57 6.47 -9.53
C TRP A 29 5.08 5.07 -9.90
N LEU A 30 4.77 4.08 -9.06
CA LEU A 30 5.12 2.70 -9.36
C LEU A 30 4.09 2.11 -10.32
N ASP A 31 4.51 1.08 -11.07
CA ASP A 31 3.62 0.37 -11.95
C ASP A 31 2.49 -0.28 -11.14
N ARG A 32 1.26 -0.24 -11.66
CA ARG A 32 0.11 -0.85 -11.01
C ARG A 32 0.35 -2.31 -10.68
N LYS A 33 1.02 -3.03 -11.57
CA LYS A 33 1.34 -4.45 -11.34
C LYS A 33 2.24 -4.63 -10.12
N VAL A 34 3.20 -3.74 -9.96
CA VAL A 34 4.09 -3.78 -8.80
C VAL A 34 3.30 -3.48 -7.54
N VAL A 35 2.43 -2.48 -7.59
CA VAL A 35 1.60 -2.13 -6.44
C VAL A 35 0.70 -3.29 -6.04
N ASP A 36 0.05 -3.93 -7.00
CA ASP A 36 -0.82 -5.07 -6.72
C ASP A 36 -0.05 -6.22 -6.08
N LYS A 37 1.15 -6.49 -6.59
CA LYS A 37 1.98 -7.56 -6.06
C LYS A 37 2.44 -7.26 -4.65
N VAL A 38 2.87 -6.04 -4.40
CA VAL A 38 3.31 -5.64 -3.07
C VAL A 38 2.14 -5.65 -2.09
N PHE A 39 0.97 -5.18 -2.52
CA PHE A 39 -0.22 -5.25 -1.69
C PHE A 39 -0.53 -6.68 -1.27
N ALA A 40 -0.43 -7.63 -2.20
CA ALA A 40 -0.67 -9.03 -1.87
C ALA A 40 0.33 -9.52 -0.81
N GLU A 41 1.58 -9.14 -0.92
CA GLU A 41 2.58 -9.51 0.06
C GLU A 41 2.35 -8.85 1.41
N LEU A 42 2.01 -7.57 1.40
CA LEU A 42 1.74 -6.84 2.64
C LEU A 42 0.52 -7.38 3.36
N LYS A 43 -0.52 -7.76 2.63
CA LYS A 43 -1.69 -8.41 3.23
C LYS A 43 -1.31 -9.73 3.87
N LYS A 44 -0.49 -10.50 3.20
CA LYS A 44 -0.06 -11.80 3.69
C LYS A 44 0.78 -11.68 4.96
N GLU A 45 1.54 -10.61 5.05
CA GLU A 45 2.38 -10.35 6.22
C GLU A 45 1.66 -9.59 7.32
N TRP A 46 0.42 -9.24 7.11
CA TRP A 46 -0.37 -8.43 8.04
C TRP A 46 0.24 -7.04 8.27
N ALA A 47 1.00 -6.55 7.29
CA ALA A 47 1.61 -5.23 7.37
C ALA A 47 0.62 -4.11 7.05
N ILE A 48 -0.48 -4.44 6.39
CA ILE A 48 -1.54 -3.49 6.11
C ILE A 48 -2.88 -4.10 6.47
N VAL A 49 -3.84 -3.24 6.79
CA VAL A 49 -5.20 -3.65 7.13
C VAL A 49 -6.19 -2.83 6.34
N SER A 50 -7.39 -3.36 6.18
CA SER A 50 -8.46 -2.68 5.46
C SER A 50 -9.53 -2.22 6.45
N PRO A 51 -9.42 -0.98 6.97
CA PRO A 51 -10.45 -0.47 7.88
C PRO A 51 -11.74 -0.14 7.16
N VAL A 52 -11.65 0.11 5.86
CA VAL A 52 -12.79 0.41 5.02
C VAL A 52 -12.70 -0.43 3.76
N ARG A 53 -13.84 -0.77 3.21
CA ARG A 53 -13.89 -1.58 1.99
C ARG A 53 -13.06 -0.93 0.88
N CYS A 54 -12.24 -1.75 0.23
CA CYS A 54 -11.40 -1.34 -0.89
C CYS A 54 -10.33 -0.32 -0.58
N LYS A 55 -10.07 -0.05 0.70
CA LYS A 55 -9.02 0.87 1.10
C LYS A 55 -8.13 0.22 2.15
N TRP A 56 -6.88 0.59 2.16
CA TRP A 56 -5.86 -0.03 3.01
C TRP A 56 -5.05 1.02 3.73
N GLU A 57 -4.60 0.66 4.92
CA GLU A 57 -3.70 1.51 5.70
C GLU A 57 -2.65 0.65 6.37
N PRO A 58 -1.47 1.21 6.72
CA PRO A 58 -0.44 0.42 7.40
C PRO A 58 -0.96 -0.06 8.75
N ALA A 59 -0.70 -1.33 9.04
CA ALA A 59 -0.99 -1.88 10.36
C ALA A 59 0.08 -1.40 11.32
N LYS A 60 -0.29 -1.23 12.56
CA LYS A 60 0.70 -0.89 13.58
C LYS A 60 1.13 -2.09 14.36
#